data_4ed0c0f07f9a5c5bba5ed0991722c6cd
#
_entry.id   4ed0c0f07f9a5c5bba5ed0991722c6cd
#
_cell.length_a   1.000
_cell.length_b   1.000
_cell.length_c   1.000
_cell.angle_alpha   90.00
_cell.angle_beta   90.00
_cell.angle_gamma   90.00
#
_symmetry.space_group_name_H-M   'P 1'
#
loop_
_entity.id
_entity.type
_entity.pdbx_description
1 polymer ?
#
loop_
_entity_poly.entity_id
_entity_poly.type
_entity_poly.pdbx_seq_one_letter_code
_entity_poly.pdbx_strand_id
1 'polypeptide(L)'
;MKLENALKNFHPKSPTFGNVAGCTSPDRITGTDIMAAMGMTESQAKFGMTAFLAKNDISEEDKFSTVEALTQYALKVAPKLVRKAAGKKLSYCLIVLAKMAFEDYARSAGSVCQCSACRGKGLIYKMKDVVKHPGITTLEGETIIDPNIREELVGELCQDCNGKGQLTNRCRCKGRGKVLDEAQTKLQGVPVFKLCDRCAGRGYKRVPSSVAFAAIKHLVPDLNERTWRRNWKPFYEKLTSKCFIEESMAEQAFSKVTK
;
A
#
# COMPACT_ATOMS: atom_id res chain seq x y z
N MET A 1 -9.56 -6.07 24.01
CA MET A 1 -8.23 -5.82 23.40
C MET A 1 -8.40 -5.41 21.94
N LYS A 2 -7.45 -4.64 21.32
CA LYS A 2 -7.48 -4.34 19.87
C LYS A 2 -6.73 -5.41 19.07
N LEU A 3 -7.20 -5.74 17.86
CA LEU A 3 -6.55 -6.70 16.95
C LEU A 3 -5.08 -6.34 16.66
N GLU A 4 -4.75 -5.07 16.42
CA GLU A 4 -3.37 -4.63 16.21
C GLU A 4 -2.45 -4.91 17.41
N ASN A 5 -2.97 -4.82 18.64
CA ASN A 5 -2.22 -5.13 19.84
C ASN A 5 -2.04 -6.64 20.02
N ALA A 6 -3.01 -7.44 19.59
CA ALA A 6 -2.90 -8.90 19.59
C ALA A 6 -1.74 -9.35 18.69
N LEU A 7 -1.60 -8.81 17.48
CA LEU A 7 -0.51 -9.13 16.58
C LEU A 7 0.88 -8.82 17.15
N LYS A 8 1.02 -7.75 17.92
CA LYS A 8 2.31 -7.40 18.56
C LYS A 8 2.82 -8.47 19.50
N ASN A 9 1.96 -9.33 20.03
CA ASN A 9 2.39 -10.44 20.89
C ASN A 9 3.06 -11.57 20.10
N PHE A 10 2.87 -11.64 18.78
CA PHE A 10 3.46 -12.66 17.91
C PHE A 10 4.70 -12.17 17.16
N HIS A 11 5.01 -10.86 17.22
CA HIS A 11 6.26 -10.35 16.66
C HIS A 11 7.45 -10.75 17.54
N PRO A 12 8.61 -11.11 16.94
CA PRO A 12 9.81 -11.39 17.69
C PRO A 12 10.18 -10.16 18.54
N LYS A 13 10.24 -10.36 19.85
CA LYS A 13 10.65 -9.31 20.81
C LYS A 13 12.16 -9.26 20.83
N SER A 14 12.73 -8.06 20.85
CA SER A 14 14.15 -7.90 21.19
C SER A 14 14.41 -8.51 22.56
N PRO A 15 15.54 -9.21 22.77
CA PRO A 15 15.87 -9.78 24.08
C PRO A 15 15.90 -8.64 25.10
N THR A 16 15.00 -8.72 26.08
CA THR A 16 14.99 -7.78 27.21
C THR A 16 16.01 -8.26 28.23
N PHE A 17 17.11 -7.56 28.34
CA PHE A 17 18.14 -7.80 29.36
C PHE A 17 17.72 -7.22 30.74
N GLY A 18 16.52 -7.47 31.17
CA GLY A 18 15.99 -7.01 32.45
C GLY A 18 15.63 -8.20 33.35
N ASN A 19 16.15 -8.22 34.58
CA ASN A 19 15.76 -9.16 35.65
C ASN A 19 14.33 -8.92 36.18
N VAL A 20 13.43 -8.40 35.36
CA VAL A 20 12.05 -8.22 35.76
C VAL A 20 11.34 -9.57 35.59
N ALA A 21 11.03 -10.20 36.72
CA ALA A 21 10.19 -11.40 36.75
C ALA A 21 8.90 -11.15 35.91
N GLY A 22 8.59 -12.08 35.00
CA GLY A 22 7.36 -11.99 34.23
C GLY A 22 6.16 -11.86 35.18
N CYS A 23 5.28 -10.91 34.90
CA CYS A 23 4.06 -10.75 35.67
C CYS A 23 3.24 -12.05 35.62
N THR A 24 3.10 -12.72 36.75
CA THR A 24 2.43 -14.04 36.90
C THR A 24 0.98 -13.92 37.35
N SER A 25 0.33 -12.78 37.07
CA SER A 25 -1.09 -12.62 37.40
C SER A 25 -1.94 -13.67 36.68
N PRO A 26 -2.84 -14.39 37.37
CA PRO A 26 -3.72 -15.39 36.78
C PRO A 26 -4.69 -14.80 35.75
N ASP A 27 -4.97 -13.50 35.82
CA ASP A 27 -5.87 -12.80 34.89
C ASP A 27 -5.17 -12.31 33.62
N ARG A 28 -3.91 -12.69 33.41
CA ARG A 28 -3.17 -12.26 32.23
C ARG A 28 -3.58 -13.07 31.01
N ILE A 29 -4.07 -12.39 29.97
CA ILE A 29 -4.35 -12.98 28.66
C ILE A 29 -3.02 -13.53 28.08
N THR A 30 -2.96 -14.83 27.85
CA THR A 30 -1.81 -15.52 27.27
C THR A 30 -1.84 -15.48 25.75
N GLY A 31 -0.71 -15.85 25.08
CA GLY A 31 -0.69 -15.97 23.62
C GLY A 31 -1.69 -16.99 23.10
N THR A 32 -1.91 -18.10 23.82
CA THR A 32 -2.90 -19.12 23.51
C THR A 32 -4.33 -18.60 23.57
N ASP A 33 -4.64 -17.77 24.56
CA ASP A 33 -5.96 -17.15 24.69
C ASP A 33 -6.21 -16.17 23.52
N ILE A 34 -5.18 -15.44 23.12
CA ILE A 34 -5.27 -14.55 21.97
C ILE A 34 -5.51 -15.35 20.68
N MET A 35 -4.82 -16.47 20.47
CA MET A 35 -5.04 -17.32 19.30
C MET A 35 -6.45 -17.91 19.29
N ALA A 36 -6.93 -18.39 20.44
CA ALA A 36 -8.30 -18.87 20.57
C ALA A 36 -9.33 -17.77 20.27
N ALA A 37 -9.12 -16.57 20.80
CA ALA A 37 -9.98 -15.42 20.53
C ALA A 37 -9.95 -15.02 19.03
N MET A 38 -8.80 -15.12 18.36
CA MET A 38 -8.70 -14.89 16.92
C MET A 38 -9.49 -15.93 16.12
N GLY A 39 -9.40 -17.23 16.46
CA GLY A 39 -10.18 -18.28 15.83
C GLY A 39 -11.69 -18.11 16.04
N MET A 40 -12.12 -17.73 17.25
CA MET A 40 -13.52 -17.40 17.52
C MET A 40 -13.99 -16.18 16.73
N THR A 41 -13.13 -15.17 16.57
CA THR A 41 -13.42 -13.99 15.76
C THR A 41 -13.53 -14.34 14.29
N GLU A 42 -12.66 -15.21 13.78
CA GLU A 42 -12.72 -15.68 12.40
C GLU A 42 -14.02 -16.41 12.10
N SER A 43 -14.52 -17.22 13.02
CA SER A 43 -15.82 -17.90 12.85
C SER A 43 -17.00 -16.93 12.74
N GLN A 44 -16.93 -15.77 13.40
CA GLN A 44 -17.99 -14.76 13.43
C GLN A 44 -17.87 -13.70 12.32
N ALA A 45 -16.66 -13.31 12.00
CA ALA A 45 -16.34 -12.20 11.07
C ALA A 45 -15.21 -12.59 10.11
N LYS A 46 -15.36 -13.71 9.41
CA LYS A 46 -14.32 -14.30 8.54
C LYS A 46 -13.71 -13.28 7.58
N PHE A 47 -14.55 -12.56 6.82
CA PHE A 47 -14.05 -11.60 5.84
C PHE A 47 -13.20 -10.49 6.50
N GLY A 48 -13.65 -9.95 7.62
CA GLY A 48 -12.91 -8.90 8.33
C GLY A 48 -11.57 -9.42 8.89
N MET A 49 -11.56 -10.65 9.40
CA MET A 49 -10.37 -11.27 9.97
C MET A 49 -9.33 -11.59 8.87
N THR A 50 -9.74 -12.22 7.76
CA THR A 50 -8.85 -12.47 6.61
C THR A 50 -8.33 -11.18 6.01
N ALA A 51 -9.17 -10.13 5.88
CA ALA A 51 -8.73 -8.82 5.39
C ALA A 51 -7.68 -8.19 6.31
N PHE A 52 -7.86 -8.30 7.63
CA PHE A 52 -6.92 -7.78 8.62
C PHE A 52 -5.57 -8.53 8.58
N LEU A 53 -5.57 -9.86 8.53
CA LEU A 53 -4.35 -10.67 8.43
C LEU A 53 -3.62 -10.41 7.12
N ALA A 54 -4.33 -10.34 6.01
CA ALA A 54 -3.81 -10.01 4.69
C ALA A 54 -3.19 -8.60 4.62
N LYS A 55 -3.79 -7.61 5.27
CA LYS A 55 -3.28 -6.23 5.36
C LYS A 55 -1.93 -6.15 6.08
N ASN A 56 -1.70 -7.04 7.03
CA ASN A 56 -0.47 -7.10 7.81
C ASN A 56 0.57 -8.09 7.25
N ASP A 57 0.37 -8.57 6.01
CA ASP A 57 1.27 -9.50 5.31
C ASP A 57 1.57 -10.80 6.08
N ILE A 58 0.60 -11.30 6.86
CA ILE A 58 0.77 -12.51 7.67
C ILE A 58 0.57 -13.77 6.80
N SER A 59 -0.40 -13.73 5.89
CA SER A 59 -0.74 -14.88 5.03
C SER A 59 -1.09 -14.42 3.61
N GLU A 60 -0.48 -15.07 2.63
CA GLU A 60 -0.83 -14.86 1.22
C GLU A 60 -2.20 -15.48 0.89
N GLU A 61 -2.57 -16.59 1.53
CA GLU A 61 -3.86 -17.25 1.35
C GLU A 61 -5.00 -16.32 1.77
N ASP A 62 -4.81 -15.56 2.86
CA ASP A 62 -5.79 -14.58 3.31
C ASP A 62 -5.97 -13.43 2.32
N LYS A 63 -4.91 -13.06 1.57
CA LYS A 63 -5.03 -12.08 0.48
C LYS A 63 -5.94 -12.59 -0.63
N PHE A 64 -5.75 -13.84 -1.06
CA PHE A 64 -6.59 -14.46 -2.09
C PHE A 64 -8.03 -14.57 -1.61
N SER A 65 -8.25 -15.08 -0.39
CA SER A 65 -9.59 -15.23 0.21
C SER A 65 -10.29 -13.89 0.34
N THR A 66 -9.58 -12.84 0.75
CA THR A 66 -10.13 -11.48 0.85
C THR A 66 -10.53 -10.92 -0.50
N VAL A 67 -9.67 -11.05 -1.53
CA VAL A 67 -9.97 -10.58 -2.88
C VAL A 67 -11.14 -11.36 -3.48
N GLU A 68 -11.22 -12.66 -3.23
CA GLU A 68 -12.34 -13.50 -3.67
C GLU A 68 -13.66 -13.06 -3.03
N ALA A 69 -13.68 -12.94 -1.70
CA ALA A 69 -14.84 -12.47 -0.96
C ALA A 69 -15.30 -11.07 -1.42
N LEU A 70 -14.33 -10.16 -1.66
CA LEU A 70 -14.61 -8.83 -2.18
C LEU A 70 -15.16 -8.87 -3.61
N THR A 71 -14.67 -9.80 -4.44
CA THR A 71 -15.16 -10.02 -5.81
C THR A 71 -16.60 -10.54 -5.79
N GLN A 72 -16.91 -11.50 -4.91
CA GLN A 72 -18.27 -12.00 -4.74
C GLN A 72 -19.23 -10.92 -4.24
N TYR A 73 -18.78 -10.09 -3.30
CA TYR A 73 -19.53 -8.92 -2.88
C TYR A 73 -19.74 -7.94 -4.03
N ALA A 74 -18.71 -7.67 -4.82
CA ALA A 74 -18.79 -6.78 -5.99
C ALA A 74 -19.79 -7.29 -7.02
N LEU A 75 -19.85 -8.60 -7.28
CA LEU A 75 -20.84 -9.22 -8.18
C LEU A 75 -22.28 -8.97 -7.71
N LYS A 76 -22.52 -9.03 -6.42
CA LYS A 76 -23.88 -8.78 -5.85
C LYS A 76 -24.29 -7.32 -5.95
N VAL A 77 -23.36 -6.39 -5.73
CA VAL A 77 -23.63 -4.96 -5.53
C VAL A 77 -23.28 -4.10 -6.76
N ALA A 78 -22.73 -4.68 -7.84
CA ALA A 78 -22.33 -3.94 -9.04
C ALA A 78 -23.52 -3.16 -9.65
N PRO A 79 -23.36 -1.84 -9.87
CA PRO A 79 -24.40 -1.01 -10.47
C PRO A 79 -24.75 -1.48 -11.88
N LYS A 80 -26.02 -1.31 -12.29
CA LYS A 80 -26.50 -1.70 -13.63
C LYS A 80 -25.66 -1.09 -14.76
N LEU A 81 -25.23 0.18 -14.62
CA LEU A 81 -24.40 0.87 -15.61
C LEU A 81 -23.00 0.26 -15.73
N VAL A 82 -22.40 -0.19 -14.61
CA VAL A 82 -21.12 -0.89 -14.61
C VAL A 82 -21.25 -2.24 -15.31
N ARG A 83 -22.30 -3.01 -14.99
CA ARG A 83 -22.61 -4.30 -15.63
C ARG A 83 -22.80 -4.17 -17.13
N LYS A 84 -23.57 -3.17 -17.57
CA LYS A 84 -23.83 -2.90 -19.00
C LYS A 84 -22.54 -2.52 -19.74
N ALA A 85 -21.70 -1.65 -19.16
CA ALA A 85 -20.45 -1.20 -19.76
C ALA A 85 -19.39 -2.32 -19.83
N ALA A 86 -19.31 -3.19 -18.83
CA ALA A 86 -18.37 -4.31 -18.80
C ALA A 86 -18.80 -5.48 -19.70
N GLY A 87 -20.09 -5.68 -19.89
CA GLY A 87 -20.64 -6.77 -20.72
C GLY A 87 -20.09 -8.14 -20.30
N LYS A 88 -19.61 -8.91 -21.28
CA LYS A 88 -19.04 -10.26 -21.05
C LYS A 88 -17.76 -10.26 -20.21
N LYS A 89 -17.07 -9.12 -20.09
CA LYS A 89 -15.82 -8.99 -19.30
C LYS A 89 -16.04 -8.58 -17.84
N LEU A 90 -17.31 -8.57 -17.39
CA LEU A 90 -17.67 -8.11 -16.04
C LEU A 90 -16.85 -8.78 -14.94
N SER A 91 -16.75 -10.11 -14.96
CA SER A 91 -16.02 -10.86 -13.92
C SER A 91 -14.55 -10.43 -13.83
N TYR A 92 -13.87 -10.30 -14.96
CA TYR A 92 -12.48 -9.82 -15.00
C TYR A 92 -12.35 -8.39 -14.46
N CYS A 93 -13.25 -7.49 -14.85
CA CYS A 93 -13.27 -6.12 -14.34
C CYS A 93 -13.45 -6.08 -12.83
N LEU A 94 -14.33 -6.92 -12.27
CA LEU A 94 -14.61 -6.96 -10.84
C LEU A 94 -13.42 -7.54 -10.05
N ILE A 95 -12.73 -8.57 -10.57
CA ILE A 95 -11.51 -9.11 -9.96
C ILE A 95 -10.42 -8.03 -9.91
N VAL A 96 -10.22 -7.30 -11.02
CA VAL A 96 -9.21 -6.21 -11.06
C VAL A 96 -9.57 -5.09 -10.08
N LEU A 97 -10.84 -4.68 -10.01
CA LEU A 97 -11.27 -3.68 -9.04
C LEU A 97 -11.14 -4.15 -7.60
N ALA A 98 -11.46 -5.42 -7.32
CA ALA A 98 -11.31 -6.01 -5.98
C ALA A 98 -9.84 -6.04 -5.55
N LYS A 99 -8.91 -6.48 -6.42
CA LYS A 99 -7.47 -6.44 -6.15
C LYS A 99 -6.99 -5.02 -5.83
N MET A 100 -7.35 -4.05 -6.66
CA MET A 100 -6.94 -2.67 -6.44
C MET A 100 -7.58 -2.04 -5.20
N ALA A 101 -8.83 -2.39 -4.89
CA ALA A 101 -9.50 -1.94 -3.68
C ALA A 101 -8.83 -2.52 -2.42
N PHE A 102 -8.43 -3.78 -2.47
CA PHE A 102 -7.65 -4.41 -1.43
C PHE A 102 -6.26 -3.75 -1.28
N GLU A 103 -5.55 -3.49 -2.39
CA GLU A 103 -4.25 -2.79 -2.35
C GLU A 103 -4.37 -1.38 -1.74
N ASP A 104 -5.45 -0.65 -2.04
CA ASP A 104 -5.69 0.67 -1.43
C ASP A 104 -6.01 0.57 0.06
N TYR A 105 -6.77 -0.45 0.46
CA TYR A 105 -7.07 -0.76 1.86
C TYR A 105 -5.83 -1.19 2.65
N ALA A 106 -5.00 -2.07 2.09
CA ALA A 106 -3.80 -2.60 2.74
C ALA A 106 -2.66 -1.57 2.87
N ARG A 107 -2.74 -0.41 2.18
CA ARG A 107 -1.70 0.62 2.29
C ARG A 107 -1.61 1.21 3.69
N SER A 108 -0.37 1.39 4.12
CA SER A 108 -0.02 2.05 5.38
C SER A 108 1.15 3.03 5.18
N ALA A 109 1.49 3.79 6.21
CA ALA A 109 2.66 4.65 6.18
C ALA A 109 3.99 3.89 6.11
N GLY A 110 4.00 2.62 6.52
CA GLY A 110 5.15 1.71 6.41
C GLY A 110 5.20 0.92 5.11
N SER A 111 4.07 0.82 4.39
CA SER A 111 4.03 0.03 3.16
C SER A 111 4.86 0.65 2.04
N VAL A 112 5.42 -0.21 1.21
CA VAL A 112 6.20 0.16 0.03
C VAL A 112 5.51 -0.41 -1.22
N CYS A 113 5.77 0.21 -2.36
CA CYS A 113 5.34 -0.32 -3.64
C CYS A 113 6.54 -0.38 -4.59
N GLN A 114 6.49 -1.29 -5.53
CA GLN A 114 7.53 -1.43 -6.55
C GLN A 114 7.60 -0.15 -7.39
N CYS A 115 8.80 0.32 -7.67
CA CYS A 115 8.99 1.47 -8.54
C CYS A 115 8.61 1.12 -9.97
N SER A 116 7.65 1.85 -10.54
CA SER A 116 7.17 1.63 -11.91
C SER A 116 8.20 1.97 -12.97
N ALA A 117 9.05 2.99 -12.74
CA ALA A 117 10.04 3.45 -13.69
C ALA A 117 11.15 2.41 -13.93
N CYS A 118 11.70 1.82 -12.88
CA CYS A 118 12.73 0.79 -12.97
C CYS A 118 12.22 -0.64 -12.79
N ARG A 119 10.92 -0.84 -12.60
CA ARG A 119 10.29 -2.14 -12.34
C ARG A 119 10.97 -2.93 -11.21
N GLY A 120 11.35 -2.23 -10.15
CA GLY A 120 12.00 -2.83 -8.98
C GLY A 120 13.52 -2.99 -9.09
N LYS A 121 14.14 -2.77 -10.24
CA LYS A 121 15.57 -2.99 -10.45
C LYS A 121 16.47 -1.94 -9.78
N GLY A 122 15.94 -0.77 -9.48
CA GLY A 122 16.72 0.37 -8.97
C GLY A 122 17.54 1.11 -10.04
N LEU A 123 17.80 0.47 -11.17
CA LEU A 123 18.58 0.99 -12.28
C LEU A 123 17.74 1.09 -13.55
N ILE A 124 18.01 2.10 -14.35
CA ILE A 124 17.45 2.28 -15.70
C ILE A 124 18.62 2.17 -16.68
N TYR A 125 18.54 1.19 -17.56
CA TYR A 125 19.57 0.97 -18.57
C TYR A 125 19.28 1.77 -19.83
N LYS A 126 20.29 2.52 -20.28
CA LYS A 126 20.25 3.31 -21.52
C LYS A 126 21.54 3.13 -22.29
N MET A 127 21.45 3.13 -23.63
CA MET A 127 22.62 3.21 -24.47
C MET A 127 23.24 4.61 -24.31
N LYS A 128 24.52 4.66 -24.00
CA LYS A 128 25.29 5.87 -23.85
C LYS A 128 26.68 5.69 -24.45
N ASP A 129 27.19 6.76 -24.99
CA ASP A 129 28.58 6.84 -25.43
C ASP A 129 29.51 6.84 -24.21
N VAL A 130 30.27 5.78 -24.09
CA VAL A 130 31.29 5.62 -23.04
C VAL A 130 32.67 5.84 -23.63
N VAL A 131 33.37 6.82 -23.10
CA VAL A 131 34.74 7.09 -23.48
C VAL A 131 35.64 6.03 -22.84
N LYS A 132 36.11 5.07 -23.63
CA LYS A 132 37.06 4.03 -23.18
C LYS A 132 38.50 4.56 -23.08
N HIS A 133 38.85 5.46 -23.95
CA HIS A 133 40.13 6.16 -23.94
C HIS A 133 39.89 7.62 -24.33
N PRO A 134 40.31 8.58 -23.53
CA PRO A 134 40.03 10.00 -23.78
C PRO A 134 40.78 10.58 -24.99
N GLY A 135 41.64 9.77 -25.65
CA GLY A 135 42.56 10.29 -26.65
C GLY A 135 43.82 10.90 -26.02
N ILE A 136 44.73 11.36 -26.85
CA ILE A 136 45.89 12.10 -26.42
C ILE A 136 45.98 13.38 -27.26
N THR A 137 46.04 14.53 -26.57
CA THR A 137 46.21 15.84 -27.16
C THR A 137 47.53 16.45 -26.71
N THR A 138 48.19 17.20 -27.59
CA THR A 138 49.39 18.01 -27.24
C THR A 138 49.00 19.20 -26.38
N LEU A 139 49.98 19.83 -25.74
CA LEU A 139 49.80 21.10 -25.01
C LEU A 139 49.29 22.23 -25.91
N GLU A 140 49.51 22.13 -27.22
CA GLU A 140 49.09 23.08 -28.24
C GLU A 140 47.70 22.81 -28.79
N GLY A 141 47.01 21.69 -28.30
CA GLY A 141 45.65 21.37 -28.67
C GLY A 141 45.49 20.45 -29.88
N GLU A 142 46.59 19.96 -30.46
CA GLU A 142 46.55 18.98 -31.56
C GLU A 142 46.25 17.57 -31.02
N THR A 143 45.30 16.86 -31.64
CA THR A 143 44.92 15.48 -31.25
C THR A 143 45.92 14.51 -31.89
N ILE A 144 46.69 13.79 -31.09
CA ILE A 144 47.61 12.73 -31.54
C ILE A 144 46.86 11.40 -31.69
N ILE A 145 45.98 11.11 -30.76
CA ILE A 145 45.16 9.89 -30.75
C ILE A 145 43.72 10.31 -30.49
N ASP A 146 42.83 9.89 -31.37
CA ASP A 146 41.40 10.15 -31.23
C ASP A 146 40.80 9.44 -30.01
N PRO A 147 39.80 10.02 -29.36
CA PRO A 147 39.09 9.36 -28.25
C PRO A 147 38.36 8.12 -28.76
N ASN A 148 38.56 7.01 -28.08
CA ASN A 148 37.79 5.77 -28.35
C ASN A 148 36.50 5.81 -27.60
N ILE A 149 35.41 6.10 -28.32
CA ILE A 149 34.03 6.16 -27.78
C ILE A 149 33.29 4.95 -28.28
N ARG A 150 32.60 4.24 -27.36
CA ARG A 150 31.74 3.11 -27.70
C ARG A 150 30.37 3.28 -27.06
N GLU A 151 29.36 2.98 -27.85
CA GLU A 151 27.99 2.87 -27.29
C GLU A 151 27.87 1.62 -26.41
N GLU A 152 27.59 1.81 -25.14
CA GLU A 152 27.42 0.73 -24.21
C GLU A 152 26.12 0.92 -23.42
N LEU A 153 25.55 -0.21 -22.95
CA LEU A 153 24.38 -0.21 -22.09
C LEU A 153 24.80 0.17 -20.66
N VAL A 154 24.58 1.43 -20.28
CA VAL A 154 24.96 1.95 -18.97
C VAL A 154 23.75 1.97 -18.05
N GLY A 155 23.90 1.42 -16.84
CA GLY A 155 22.90 1.45 -15.77
C GLY A 155 23.00 2.75 -14.98
N GLU A 156 21.98 3.59 -15.06
CA GLU A 156 21.85 4.79 -14.24
C GLU A 156 20.93 4.56 -13.08
N LEU A 157 21.21 5.18 -11.94
CA LEU A 157 20.31 5.13 -10.79
C LEU A 157 18.94 5.69 -11.18
N CYS A 158 17.89 4.93 -10.89
CA CYS A 158 16.53 5.39 -11.10
C CYS A 158 16.26 6.60 -10.20
N GLN A 159 15.95 7.74 -10.78
CA GLN A 159 15.71 8.99 -10.04
C GLN A 159 14.45 8.93 -9.18
N ASP A 160 13.43 8.15 -9.58
CA ASP A 160 12.17 8.05 -8.84
C ASP A 160 12.34 7.33 -7.48
N CYS A 161 13.14 6.29 -7.45
CA CYS A 161 13.38 5.48 -6.24
C CYS A 161 14.79 5.65 -5.65
N ASN A 162 15.64 6.46 -6.27
CA ASN A 162 17.03 6.65 -5.86
C ASN A 162 17.78 5.32 -5.66
N GLY A 163 17.68 4.42 -6.63
CA GLY A 163 18.33 3.11 -6.61
C GLY A 163 17.68 2.04 -5.75
N LYS A 164 16.64 2.36 -4.96
CA LYS A 164 16.01 1.42 -4.01
C LYS A 164 15.10 0.37 -4.65
N GLY A 165 14.69 0.56 -5.89
CA GLY A 165 13.71 -0.30 -6.57
C GLY A 165 12.28 -0.17 -6.04
N GLN A 166 12.08 0.48 -4.89
CA GLN A 166 10.81 0.61 -4.20
C GLN A 166 10.51 2.06 -3.83
N LEU A 167 9.22 2.40 -3.83
CA LEU A 167 8.72 3.70 -3.41
C LEU A 167 7.93 3.56 -2.12
N THR A 168 8.15 4.46 -1.17
CA THR A 168 7.36 4.49 0.07
C THR A 168 6.00 5.16 -0.17
N ASN A 169 4.96 4.58 0.40
CA ASN A 169 3.62 5.17 0.39
C ASN A 169 3.46 6.25 1.47
N ARG A 170 4.48 6.47 2.29
CA ARG A 170 4.48 7.48 3.35
C ARG A 170 4.18 8.86 2.80
N CYS A 171 3.28 9.57 3.46
CA CYS A 171 3.01 10.97 3.15
C CYS A 171 4.17 11.87 3.60
N ARG A 172 4.31 13.04 2.97
CA ARG A 172 5.32 14.05 3.33
C ARG A 172 5.21 14.57 4.79
N CYS A 173 4.09 14.36 5.47
CA CYS A 173 3.95 14.57 6.91
C CYS A 173 4.70 13.53 7.76
N LYS A 174 5.67 12.82 7.17
CA LYS A 174 6.47 11.75 7.80
C LYS A 174 5.62 10.59 8.35
N GLY A 175 4.45 10.36 7.77
CA GLY A 175 3.53 9.30 8.20
C GLY A 175 2.67 9.65 9.42
N ARG A 176 2.83 10.85 9.99
CA ARG A 176 2.11 11.25 11.22
C ARG A 176 0.63 11.58 11.00
N GLY A 177 0.22 11.87 9.77
CA GLY A 177 -1.14 12.34 9.47
C GLY A 177 -1.42 13.78 9.90
N LYS A 178 -0.53 14.39 10.68
CA LYS A 178 -0.63 15.75 11.23
C LYS A 178 0.56 16.60 10.80
N VAL A 179 0.33 17.90 10.65
CA VAL A 179 1.36 18.91 10.35
C VAL A 179 1.21 20.06 11.32
N LEU A 180 2.29 20.77 11.59
CA LEU A 180 2.27 21.96 12.45
C LEU A 180 1.41 23.05 11.78
N ASP A 181 0.52 23.66 12.54
CA ASP A 181 -0.20 24.85 12.13
C ASP A 181 0.59 26.08 12.61
N GLU A 182 1.36 26.68 11.70
CA GLU A 182 2.24 27.79 12.03
C GLU A 182 1.46 29.02 12.53
N ALA A 183 0.27 29.28 11.95
CA ALA A 183 -0.56 30.40 12.32
C ALA A 183 -1.09 30.28 13.76
N GLN A 184 -1.68 29.13 14.07
CA GLN A 184 -2.20 28.87 15.42
C GLN A 184 -1.07 28.71 16.45
N THR A 185 0.05 28.14 16.09
CA THR A 185 1.23 28.01 16.96
C THR A 185 1.77 29.39 17.35
N LYS A 186 1.84 30.35 16.40
CA LYS A 186 2.26 31.74 16.69
C LYS A 186 1.28 32.46 17.60
N LEU A 187 -0.02 32.23 17.44
CA LEU A 187 -1.06 32.85 18.26
C LEU A 187 -1.08 32.32 19.69
N GLN A 188 -0.88 31.00 19.85
CA GLN A 188 -1.00 30.35 21.16
C GLN A 188 0.33 30.16 21.90
N GLY A 189 1.47 30.41 21.25
CA GLY A 189 2.80 30.25 21.84
C GLY A 189 3.19 28.78 22.10
N VAL A 190 2.32 27.80 21.74
CA VAL A 190 2.55 26.36 21.89
C VAL A 190 2.34 25.64 20.55
N PRO A 191 3.02 24.51 20.29
CA PRO A 191 2.87 23.79 19.03
C PRO A 191 1.43 23.26 18.84
N VAL A 192 0.71 23.79 17.86
CA VAL A 192 -0.63 23.35 17.47
C VAL A 192 -0.53 22.52 16.21
N PHE A 193 -1.18 21.35 16.19
CA PHE A 193 -1.16 20.44 15.05
C PHE A 193 -2.53 20.35 14.38
N LYS A 194 -2.55 20.43 13.05
CA LYS A 194 -3.72 20.17 12.23
C LYS A 194 -3.58 18.91 11.39
N LEU A 195 -4.69 18.39 10.90
CA LEU A 195 -4.67 17.29 9.96
C LEU A 195 -3.89 17.65 8.68
N CYS A 196 -3.12 16.72 8.18
CA CYS A 196 -2.39 16.91 6.93
C CYS A 196 -3.35 16.91 5.74
N ASP A 197 -3.47 18.02 5.02
CA ASP A 197 -4.38 18.17 3.86
C ASP A 197 -4.09 17.15 2.74
N ARG A 198 -2.81 16.78 2.56
CA ARG A 198 -2.39 15.84 1.50
C ARG A 198 -2.87 14.42 1.70
N CYS A 199 -2.95 13.94 2.92
CA CYS A 199 -3.36 12.59 3.24
C CYS A 199 -4.65 12.52 4.08
N ALA A 200 -5.25 13.66 4.36
CA ALA A 200 -6.45 13.78 5.20
C ALA A 200 -6.32 12.98 6.52
N GLY A 201 -5.19 13.14 7.19
CA GLY A 201 -4.91 12.49 8.48
C GLY A 201 -4.36 11.05 8.42
N ARG A 202 -4.41 10.36 7.27
CA ARG A 202 -4.03 8.94 7.15
C ARG A 202 -2.54 8.64 7.31
N GLY A 203 -1.67 9.60 7.06
CA GLY A 203 -0.22 9.40 7.09
C GLY A 203 0.38 8.80 5.81
N TYR A 204 -0.43 8.30 4.88
CA TYR A 204 0.02 7.66 3.64
C TYR A 204 -0.80 8.11 2.42
N LYS A 205 -0.28 7.81 1.24
CA LYS A 205 -0.93 8.11 -0.05
C LYS A 205 -1.81 6.94 -0.45
N ARG A 206 -3.06 7.20 -0.79
CA ARG A 206 -3.95 6.20 -1.38
C ARG A 206 -3.50 5.81 -2.79
N VAL A 207 -4.00 4.67 -3.28
CA VAL A 207 -3.87 4.31 -4.70
C VAL A 207 -4.64 5.34 -5.53
N PRO A 208 -4.00 6.04 -6.48
CA PRO A 208 -4.72 6.96 -7.35
C PRO A 208 -5.78 6.21 -8.15
N SER A 209 -7.01 6.73 -8.16
CA SER A 209 -8.11 6.10 -8.92
C SER A 209 -7.84 6.05 -10.44
N SER A 210 -6.89 6.85 -10.94
CA SER A 210 -6.39 6.80 -12.31
C SER A 210 -5.71 5.48 -12.66
N VAL A 211 -5.03 4.86 -11.69
CA VAL A 211 -4.39 3.55 -11.88
C VAL A 211 -5.47 2.46 -12.08
N ALA A 212 -6.51 2.48 -11.24
CA ALA A 212 -7.64 1.58 -11.40
C ALA A 212 -8.40 1.83 -12.73
N PHE A 213 -8.55 3.11 -13.12
CA PHE A 213 -9.13 3.45 -14.41
C PHE A 213 -8.32 2.90 -15.59
N ALA A 214 -6.99 3.08 -15.58
CA ALA A 214 -6.10 2.56 -16.62
C ALA A 214 -6.21 1.04 -16.75
N ALA A 215 -6.20 0.31 -15.63
CA ALA A 215 -6.34 -1.14 -15.62
C ALA A 215 -7.70 -1.60 -16.19
N ILE A 216 -8.80 -0.93 -15.83
CA ILE A 216 -10.13 -1.26 -16.38
C ILE A 216 -10.25 -0.87 -17.85
N LYS A 217 -9.63 0.23 -18.27
CA LYS A 217 -9.63 0.66 -19.68
C LYS A 217 -8.97 -0.36 -20.62
N HIS A 218 -7.97 -1.11 -20.15
CA HIS A 218 -7.41 -2.24 -20.92
C HIS A 218 -8.44 -3.34 -21.18
N LEU A 219 -9.35 -3.58 -20.26
CA LEU A 219 -10.42 -4.58 -20.42
C LEU A 219 -11.60 -4.02 -21.21
N VAL A 220 -11.93 -2.75 -21.01
CA VAL A 220 -13.05 -2.03 -21.63
C VAL A 220 -12.51 -0.78 -22.32
N PRO A 221 -12.01 -0.87 -23.58
CA PRO A 221 -11.39 0.26 -24.29
C PRO A 221 -12.32 1.46 -24.47
N ASP A 222 -13.62 1.21 -24.64
CA ASP A 222 -14.65 2.24 -24.86
C ASP A 222 -14.99 3.03 -23.58
N LEU A 223 -14.39 2.67 -22.44
CA LEU A 223 -14.65 3.36 -21.18
C LEU A 223 -14.00 4.75 -21.18
N ASN A 224 -14.84 5.78 -21.23
CA ASN A 224 -14.36 7.17 -21.11
C ASN A 224 -14.22 7.60 -19.61
N GLU A 225 -13.41 8.63 -19.39
CA GLU A 225 -13.12 9.13 -18.05
C GLU A 225 -14.37 9.67 -17.33
N ARG A 226 -15.31 10.26 -18.04
CA ARG A 226 -16.56 10.79 -17.48
C ARG A 226 -17.42 9.66 -16.91
N THR A 227 -17.55 8.55 -17.65
CA THR A 227 -18.27 7.34 -17.20
C THR A 227 -17.57 6.69 -16.01
N TRP A 228 -16.22 6.64 -16.04
CA TRP A 228 -15.43 6.19 -14.90
C TRP A 228 -15.75 7.01 -13.65
N ARG A 229 -15.62 8.33 -13.70
CA ARG A 229 -15.83 9.21 -12.55
C ARG A 229 -17.24 9.12 -11.97
N ARG A 230 -18.25 8.94 -12.81
CA ARG A 230 -19.67 8.89 -12.37
C ARG A 230 -20.09 7.55 -11.80
N ASN A 231 -19.65 6.44 -12.41
CA ASN A 231 -20.21 5.12 -12.12
C ASN A 231 -19.22 4.17 -11.49
N TRP A 232 -18.00 4.09 -12.01
CA TRP A 232 -17.02 3.10 -11.61
C TRP A 232 -16.22 3.53 -10.38
N LYS A 233 -15.83 4.80 -10.31
CA LYS A 233 -15.05 5.33 -9.18
C LYS A 233 -15.82 5.24 -7.86
N PRO A 234 -17.10 5.68 -7.74
CA PRO A 234 -17.87 5.49 -6.51
C PRO A 234 -18.05 4.02 -6.14
N PHE A 235 -18.20 3.14 -7.13
CA PHE A 235 -18.26 1.72 -6.91
C PHE A 235 -16.94 1.15 -6.38
N TYR A 236 -15.80 1.54 -6.97
CA TYR A 236 -14.47 1.20 -6.48
C TYR A 236 -14.24 1.67 -5.03
N GLU A 237 -14.60 2.91 -4.73
CA GLU A 237 -14.51 3.47 -3.36
C GLU A 237 -15.38 2.71 -2.37
N LYS A 238 -16.56 2.24 -2.80
CA LYS A 238 -17.43 1.38 -1.99
C LYS A 238 -16.79 0.04 -1.66
N LEU A 239 -16.05 -0.56 -2.60
CA LEU A 239 -15.31 -1.82 -2.34
C LEU A 239 -14.21 -1.61 -1.31
N THR A 240 -13.42 -0.53 -1.42
CA THR A 240 -12.41 -0.18 -0.43
C THR A 240 -13.03 0.06 0.95
N SER A 241 -14.14 0.81 1.01
CA SER A 241 -14.86 1.06 2.26
C SER A 241 -15.41 -0.23 2.90
N LYS A 242 -15.81 -1.20 2.08
CA LYS A 242 -16.28 -2.51 2.56
C LYS A 242 -15.20 -3.23 3.36
N CYS A 243 -13.94 -3.21 2.91
CA CYS A 243 -12.83 -3.80 3.67
C CYS A 243 -12.67 -3.16 5.05
N PHE A 244 -12.72 -1.83 5.15
CA PHE A 244 -12.64 -1.13 6.44
C PHE A 244 -13.82 -1.44 7.37
N ILE A 245 -15.03 -1.56 6.82
CA ILE A 245 -16.23 -1.92 7.60
C ILE A 245 -16.08 -3.33 8.17
N GLU A 246 -15.65 -4.29 7.35
CA GLU A 246 -15.47 -5.68 7.78
C GLU A 246 -14.34 -5.81 8.81
N GLU A 247 -13.21 -5.10 8.64
CA GLU A 247 -12.14 -5.02 9.64
C GLU A 247 -12.68 -4.49 10.98
N SER A 248 -13.48 -3.42 10.94
CA SER A 248 -14.11 -2.87 12.15
C SER A 248 -15.07 -3.87 12.82
N MET A 249 -15.83 -4.66 12.05
CA MET A 249 -16.70 -5.70 12.59
C MET A 249 -15.88 -6.82 13.25
N ALA A 250 -14.76 -7.24 12.63
CA ALA A 250 -13.84 -8.20 13.21
C ALA A 250 -13.21 -7.67 14.51
N GLU A 251 -12.80 -6.40 14.54
CA GLU A 251 -12.28 -5.77 15.76
C GLU A 251 -13.30 -5.72 16.88
N GLN A 252 -14.56 -5.44 16.58
CA GLN A 252 -15.65 -5.47 17.56
C GLN A 252 -15.91 -6.88 18.09
N ALA A 253 -15.92 -7.90 17.21
CA ALA A 253 -16.08 -9.29 17.61
C ALA A 253 -14.93 -9.74 18.52
N PHE A 254 -13.68 -9.45 18.12
CA PHE A 254 -12.49 -9.75 18.91
C PHE A 254 -12.49 -9.06 20.27
N SER A 255 -12.89 -7.79 20.31
CA SER A 255 -12.99 -7.03 21.57
C SER A 255 -14.03 -7.58 22.53
N LYS A 256 -15.10 -8.22 22.04
CA LYS A 256 -16.10 -8.89 22.87
C LYS A 256 -15.57 -10.17 23.50
N VAL A 257 -14.76 -10.92 22.76
CA VAL A 257 -14.19 -12.20 23.24
C VAL A 257 -13.04 -11.96 24.23
N THR A 258 -12.33 -10.83 24.10
CA THR A 258 -11.15 -10.50 24.93
C THR A 258 -11.45 -9.52 26.06
N LYS A 259 -12.73 -9.32 26.41
CA LYS A 259 -13.15 -8.60 27.62
C LYS A 259 -13.16 -9.54 28.80
#